data_842ac44cccc605cbf651a66a2383899c
#
_entry.id   842ac44cccc605cbf651a66a2383899c
#
_cell.length_a   1.000
_cell.length_b   1.000
_cell.length_c   1.000
_cell.angle_alpha   90.00
_cell.angle_beta   90.00
_cell.angle_gamma   90.00
#
_symmetry.space_group_name_H-M   'P 1'
#
loop_
_entity.id
_entity.type
_entity.pdbx_description
1 polymer ?
#
loop_
_entity_poly.entity_id
_entity_poly.type
_entity_poly.pdbx_seq_one_letter_code
_entity_poly.pdbx_strand_id
1 'polypeptide(L)'
;AIEILLQVMENNRDDLVVILAGYKDKMDKFFESNPGFRSRIAHHIDFPDYSNNELLEIAEVMVASMNYQFNEESKKAMAEYIKIRKKQPHFANARSIRNAIDRARLRQANRVFNNSEGPIGASFLSQIEDIDIRQSRVFSGGIDK
;
A
#
# COMPACT_ATOMS: atom_id res chain seq x y z
N ALA A 1 26.37 14.71 13.09
CA ALA A 1 25.30 15.07 12.12
C ALA A 1 24.02 15.55 12.85
N ILE A 2 23.57 14.88 13.88
CA ILE A 2 22.34 15.20 14.63
C ILE A 2 22.46 16.55 15.36
N GLU A 3 23.59 16.81 16.00
CA GLU A 3 23.86 18.09 16.70
C GLU A 3 23.84 19.28 15.73
N ILE A 4 24.39 19.11 14.54
CA ILE A 4 24.37 20.14 13.49
C ILE A 4 22.91 20.45 13.07
N LEU A 5 22.06 19.45 12.92
CA LEU A 5 20.66 19.65 12.57
C LEU A 5 19.93 20.42 13.68
N LEU A 6 20.15 20.06 14.94
CA LEU A 6 19.58 20.80 16.08
C LEU A 6 20.03 22.27 16.10
N GLN A 7 21.29 22.54 15.80
CA GLN A 7 21.83 23.90 15.75
C GLN A 7 21.24 24.69 14.57
N VAL A 8 21.07 24.05 13.40
CA VAL A 8 20.44 24.67 12.24
C VAL A 8 18.95 24.98 12.52
N MET A 9 18.24 24.10 13.18
CA MET A 9 16.83 24.31 13.59
C MET A 9 16.70 25.48 14.56
N GLU A 10 17.64 25.64 15.50
CA GLU A 10 17.63 26.73 16.46
C GLU A 10 17.95 28.07 15.79
N ASN A 11 18.99 28.11 14.94
CA ASN A 11 19.47 29.33 14.29
C ASN A 11 18.52 29.86 13.20
N ASN A 12 17.68 28.98 12.59
CA ASN A 12 16.77 29.33 11.50
C ASN A 12 15.31 29.09 11.85
N ARG A 13 14.97 29.31 13.11
CA ARG A 13 13.65 28.96 13.66
C ARG A 13 12.48 29.62 12.92
N ASP A 14 12.68 30.82 12.38
CA ASP A 14 11.64 31.60 11.71
C ASP A 14 11.51 31.26 10.21
N ASP A 15 12.55 30.68 9.61
CA ASP A 15 12.62 30.46 8.16
C ASP A 15 12.69 28.98 7.77
N LEU A 16 12.78 28.07 8.74
CA LEU A 16 12.97 26.63 8.47
C LEU A 16 11.82 25.78 9.01
N VAL A 17 11.26 24.95 8.14
CA VAL A 17 10.35 23.86 8.51
C VAL A 17 11.09 22.54 8.37
N VAL A 18 11.12 21.75 9.44
CA VAL A 18 11.75 20.42 9.45
C VAL A 18 10.67 19.36 9.60
N ILE A 19 10.66 18.43 8.68
CA ILE A 19 9.77 17.25 8.70
C ILE A 19 10.63 16.00 8.83
N LEU A 20 10.47 15.27 9.93
CA LEU A 20 11.09 13.97 10.15
C LEU A 20 10.06 12.89 9.89
N ALA A 21 10.39 11.93 9.03
CA ALA A 21 9.51 10.80 8.72
C ALA A 21 10.27 9.48 8.88
N GLY A 22 9.61 8.50 9.47
CA GLY A 22 10.20 7.18 9.70
C GLY A 22 9.20 6.21 10.31
N TYR A 23 9.61 4.96 10.45
CA TYR A 23 8.79 3.96 11.15
C TYR A 23 8.72 4.32 12.64
N LYS A 24 7.54 4.13 13.24
CA LYS A 24 7.26 4.53 14.61
C LYS A 24 8.29 3.99 15.61
N ASP A 25 8.59 2.69 15.57
CA ASP A 25 9.58 2.05 16.44
C ASP A 25 10.99 2.63 16.31
N LYS A 26 11.36 3.05 15.10
CA LYS A 26 12.66 3.72 14.82
C LYS A 26 12.67 5.16 15.30
N MET A 27 11.57 5.87 15.09
CA MET A 27 11.42 7.25 15.56
C MET A 27 11.39 7.33 17.08
N ASP A 28 10.70 6.40 17.75
CA ASP A 28 10.70 6.33 19.21
C ASP A 28 12.13 6.16 19.77
N LYS A 29 12.89 5.20 19.23
CA LYS A 29 14.32 5.02 19.60
C LYS A 29 15.18 6.24 19.29
N PHE A 30 14.93 6.89 18.16
CA PHE A 30 15.64 8.12 17.79
C PHE A 30 15.40 9.22 18.81
N PHE A 31 14.17 9.45 19.24
CA PHE A 31 13.81 10.46 20.24
C PHE A 31 14.30 10.10 21.64
N GLU A 32 14.33 8.82 22.02
CA GLU A 32 14.92 8.35 23.29
C GLU A 32 16.43 8.67 23.33
N SER A 33 17.11 8.43 22.22
CA SER A 33 18.55 8.69 22.11
C SER A 33 18.91 10.17 21.96
N ASN A 34 17.94 11.00 21.59
CA ASN A 34 18.13 12.41 21.30
C ASN A 34 17.00 13.28 21.91
N PRO A 35 16.97 13.44 23.24
CA PRO A 35 15.87 14.15 23.92
C PRO A 35 15.73 15.61 23.49
N GLY A 36 16.79 16.25 22.99
CA GLY A 36 16.76 17.60 22.44
C GLY A 36 15.88 17.75 21.19
N PHE A 37 15.70 16.69 20.41
CA PHE A 37 14.75 16.69 19.27
C PHE A 37 13.32 16.64 19.74
N ARG A 38 13.00 15.80 20.73
CA ARG A 38 11.64 15.64 21.22
C ARG A 38 11.04 16.96 21.72
N SER A 39 11.84 17.79 22.38
CA SER A 39 11.40 19.10 22.87
C SER A 39 11.24 20.17 21.77
N ARG A 40 11.90 19.99 20.62
CA ARG A 40 11.88 20.95 19.50
C ARG A 40 10.88 20.59 18.41
N ILE A 41 10.45 19.33 18.32
CA ILE A 41 9.42 18.88 17.39
C ILE A 41 8.06 19.05 18.06
N ALA A 42 7.34 20.10 17.69
CA ALA A 42 6.05 20.46 18.29
C ALA A 42 4.90 19.50 17.92
N HIS A 43 4.96 18.88 16.74
CA HIS A 43 3.89 18.05 16.21
C HIS A 43 4.38 16.64 15.93
N HIS A 44 3.73 15.66 16.53
CA HIS A 44 3.94 14.24 16.25
C HIS A 44 2.66 13.69 15.61
N ILE A 45 2.78 13.32 14.33
CA ILE A 45 1.66 12.79 13.55
C ILE A 45 1.91 11.30 13.36
N ASP A 46 1.01 10.48 13.88
CA ASP A 46 1.05 9.03 13.70
C ASP A 46 0.22 8.63 12.47
N PHE A 47 0.77 7.75 11.66
CA PHE A 47 0.09 7.15 10.51
C PHE A 47 -0.12 5.66 10.81
N PRO A 48 -1.25 5.30 11.43
CA PRO A 48 -1.53 3.91 11.74
C PRO A 48 -1.72 3.07 10.48
N ASP A 49 -1.55 1.76 10.60
CA ASP A 49 -1.86 0.84 9.52
C ASP A 49 -3.36 0.87 9.19
N TYR A 50 -3.67 0.80 7.91
CA TYR A 50 -5.05 0.72 7.45
C TYR A 50 -5.75 -0.56 7.95
N SER A 51 -7.04 -0.43 8.24
CA SER A 51 -7.93 -1.58 8.47
C SER A 51 -8.15 -2.38 7.18
N ASN A 52 -8.71 -3.58 7.29
CA ASN A 52 -9.01 -4.40 6.12
C ASN A 52 -10.03 -3.72 5.19
N ASN A 53 -11.01 -3.03 5.75
CA ASN A 53 -12.02 -2.32 4.97
C ASN A 53 -11.43 -1.13 4.24
N GLU A 54 -10.61 -0.31 4.91
CA GLU A 54 -9.91 0.81 4.26
C GLU A 54 -8.98 0.33 3.14
N LEU A 55 -8.28 -0.80 3.34
CA LEU A 55 -7.45 -1.38 2.28
C LEU A 55 -8.27 -1.86 1.09
N LEU A 56 -9.48 -2.37 1.31
CA LEU A 56 -10.38 -2.75 0.23
C LEU A 56 -10.90 -1.53 -0.53
N GLU A 57 -11.28 -0.47 0.16
CA GLU A 57 -11.67 0.80 -0.46
C GLU A 57 -10.51 1.40 -1.28
N ILE A 58 -9.29 1.37 -0.74
CA ILE A 58 -8.08 1.78 -1.47
C ILE A 58 -7.90 0.95 -2.74
N ALA A 59 -8.13 -0.37 -2.68
CA ALA A 59 -8.05 -1.23 -3.86
C ALA A 59 -9.08 -0.83 -4.93
N GLU A 60 -10.32 -0.55 -4.53
CA GLU A 60 -11.40 -0.09 -5.44
C GLU A 60 -11.03 1.25 -6.12
N VAL A 61 -10.53 2.21 -5.36
CA VAL A 61 -10.06 3.50 -5.89
C VAL A 61 -8.90 3.30 -6.87
N MET A 62 -7.95 2.42 -6.55
CA MET A 62 -6.80 2.14 -7.41
C MET A 62 -7.23 1.51 -8.75
N VAL A 63 -8.08 0.49 -8.74
CA VAL A 63 -8.53 -0.15 -10.00
C VAL A 63 -9.35 0.82 -10.84
N ALA A 64 -10.21 1.63 -10.23
CA ALA A 64 -10.98 2.64 -10.93
C ALA A 64 -10.07 3.70 -11.60
N SER A 65 -9.01 4.15 -10.92
CA SER A 65 -8.03 5.10 -11.47
C SER A 65 -7.25 4.55 -12.67
N MET A 66 -7.21 3.23 -12.82
CA MET A 66 -6.57 2.53 -13.94
C MET A 66 -7.58 2.11 -15.03
N ASN A 67 -8.83 2.57 -14.95
CA ASN A 67 -9.95 2.15 -15.81
C ASN A 67 -10.27 0.66 -15.74
N TYR A 68 -10.08 0.06 -14.57
CA TYR A 68 -10.51 -1.30 -14.24
C TYR A 68 -11.63 -1.27 -13.21
N GLN A 69 -12.31 -2.38 -13.04
CA GLN A 69 -13.33 -2.56 -12.02
C GLN A 69 -13.30 -3.96 -11.44
N PHE A 70 -13.71 -4.08 -10.19
CA PHE A 70 -14.02 -5.35 -9.56
C PHE A 70 -15.51 -5.71 -9.80
N ASN A 71 -15.80 -6.98 -9.94
CA ASN A 71 -17.14 -7.51 -9.70
C ASN A 71 -17.26 -7.99 -8.24
N GLU A 72 -18.43 -8.43 -7.82
CA GLU A 72 -18.66 -8.87 -6.44
C GLU A 72 -17.74 -10.01 -6.02
N GLU A 73 -17.44 -10.97 -6.90
CA GLU A 73 -16.58 -12.11 -6.61
C GLU A 73 -15.10 -11.69 -6.49
N SER A 74 -14.61 -10.83 -7.37
CA SER A 74 -13.25 -10.30 -7.27
C SER A 74 -13.06 -9.39 -6.06
N LYS A 75 -14.09 -8.63 -5.67
CA LYS A 75 -14.08 -7.84 -4.45
C LYS A 75 -13.94 -8.72 -3.20
N LYS A 76 -14.70 -9.83 -3.14
CA LYS A 76 -14.55 -10.84 -2.08
C LYS A 76 -13.16 -11.46 -2.07
N ALA A 77 -12.64 -11.82 -3.24
CA ALA A 77 -11.28 -12.37 -3.37
C ALA A 77 -10.21 -11.41 -2.90
N MET A 78 -10.36 -10.09 -3.19
CA MET A 78 -9.46 -9.05 -2.71
C MET A 78 -9.54 -8.89 -1.18
N ALA A 79 -10.72 -8.94 -0.59
CA ALA A 79 -10.90 -8.90 0.86
C ALA A 79 -10.23 -10.09 1.57
N GLU A 80 -10.33 -11.29 1.00
CA GLU A 80 -9.62 -12.48 1.50
C GLU A 80 -8.10 -12.34 1.36
N TYR A 81 -7.63 -11.86 0.20
CA TYR A 81 -6.21 -11.57 -0.05
C TYR A 81 -5.65 -10.64 1.03
N ILE A 82 -6.34 -9.54 1.31
CA ILE A 82 -5.94 -8.55 2.32
C ILE A 82 -5.78 -9.21 3.69
N LYS A 83 -6.75 -10.02 4.12
CA LYS A 83 -6.71 -10.72 5.41
C LYS A 83 -5.48 -11.62 5.56
N ILE A 84 -5.12 -12.34 4.50
CA ILE A 84 -3.98 -13.25 4.52
C ILE A 84 -2.68 -12.45 4.43
N ARG A 85 -2.57 -11.54 3.47
CA ARG A 85 -1.35 -10.78 3.18
C ARG A 85 -0.93 -9.87 4.32
N LYS A 86 -1.90 -9.29 5.04
CA LYS A 86 -1.64 -8.41 6.20
C LYS A 86 -0.91 -9.12 7.34
N LYS A 87 -1.07 -10.46 7.45
CA LYS A 87 -0.39 -11.28 8.46
C LYS A 87 1.01 -11.74 8.04
N GLN A 88 1.37 -11.53 6.78
CA GLN A 88 2.65 -11.96 6.23
C GLN A 88 3.74 -10.88 6.42
N PRO A 89 5.02 -11.27 6.40
CA PRO A 89 6.15 -10.35 6.48
C PRO A 89 6.12 -9.31 5.35
N HIS A 90 6.71 -8.14 5.64
CA HIS A 90 6.91 -7.05 4.67
C HIS A 90 5.60 -6.52 4.05
N PHE A 91 4.50 -6.63 4.78
CA PHE A 91 3.27 -5.95 4.37
C PHE A 91 3.47 -4.42 4.48
N ALA A 92 3.16 -3.71 3.41
CA ALA A 92 3.39 -2.28 3.28
C ALA A 92 2.11 -1.53 2.87
N ASN A 93 0.98 -1.86 3.53
CA ASN A 93 -0.32 -1.19 3.34
C ASN A 93 -0.69 -1.00 1.86
N ALA A 94 -0.99 0.22 1.44
CA ALA A 94 -1.42 0.56 0.09
C ALA A 94 -0.41 0.13 -1.00
N ARG A 95 0.89 0.11 -0.71
CA ARG A 95 1.91 -0.39 -1.65
C ARG A 95 1.72 -1.88 -1.94
N SER A 96 1.44 -2.69 -0.92
CA SER A 96 1.17 -4.13 -1.10
C SER A 96 -0.10 -4.36 -1.92
N ILE A 97 -1.13 -3.53 -1.71
CA ILE A 97 -2.37 -3.59 -2.50
C ILE A 97 -2.11 -3.22 -3.97
N ARG A 98 -1.35 -2.16 -4.23
CA ARG A 98 -0.96 -1.78 -5.59
C ARG A 98 -0.24 -2.92 -6.31
N ASN A 99 0.74 -3.55 -5.67
CA ASN A 99 1.46 -4.69 -6.24
C ASN A 99 0.53 -5.88 -6.54
N ALA A 100 -0.45 -6.14 -5.68
CA ALA A 100 -1.45 -7.19 -5.92
C ALA A 100 -2.32 -6.89 -7.16
N ILE A 101 -2.78 -5.63 -7.28
CA ILE A 101 -3.58 -5.18 -8.43
C ILE A 101 -2.78 -5.27 -9.72
N ASP A 102 -1.52 -4.83 -9.73
CA ASP A 102 -0.67 -4.88 -10.92
C ASP A 102 -0.49 -6.34 -11.42
N ARG A 103 -0.32 -7.29 -10.49
CA ARG A 103 -0.25 -8.71 -10.83
C ARG A 103 -1.59 -9.29 -11.29
N ALA A 104 -2.69 -8.89 -10.66
CA ALA A 104 -4.02 -9.29 -11.09
C ALA A 104 -4.32 -8.80 -12.51
N ARG A 105 -3.92 -7.58 -12.86
CA ARG A 105 -4.04 -7.03 -14.21
C ARG A 105 -3.23 -7.83 -15.24
N LEU A 106 -2.01 -8.25 -14.90
CA LEU A 106 -1.21 -9.11 -15.78
C LEU A 106 -1.89 -10.47 -16.02
N ARG A 107 -2.45 -11.08 -14.98
CA ARG A 107 -3.19 -12.34 -15.11
C ARG A 107 -4.47 -12.14 -15.92
N GLN A 108 -5.20 -11.06 -15.69
CA GLN A 108 -6.37 -10.67 -16.48
C GLN A 108 -6.00 -10.52 -17.96
N ALA A 109 -4.92 -9.81 -18.29
CA ALA A 109 -4.48 -9.64 -19.66
C ALA A 109 -4.14 -10.98 -20.32
N ASN A 110 -3.43 -11.87 -19.62
CA ASN A 110 -3.13 -13.22 -20.11
C ASN A 110 -4.40 -14.06 -20.32
N ARG A 111 -5.35 -14.00 -19.37
CA ARG A 111 -6.64 -14.71 -19.48
C ARG A 111 -7.44 -14.22 -20.68
N VAL A 112 -7.54 -12.92 -20.86
CA VAL A 112 -8.24 -12.30 -21.99
C VAL A 112 -7.59 -12.71 -23.32
N PHE A 113 -6.28 -12.62 -23.41
CA PHE A 113 -5.53 -12.97 -24.62
C PHE A 113 -5.70 -14.44 -25.00
N ASN A 114 -5.65 -15.35 -24.01
CA ASN A 114 -5.72 -16.80 -24.28
C ASN A 114 -7.15 -17.30 -24.57
N ASN A 115 -8.19 -16.60 -24.11
CA ASN A 115 -9.58 -17.05 -24.22
C ASN A 115 -10.37 -16.30 -25.29
N SER A 116 -9.76 -15.39 -26.06
CA SER A 116 -10.47 -14.60 -27.05
C SER A 116 -10.48 -15.27 -28.41
N GLU A 117 -11.61 -15.91 -28.76
CA GLU A 117 -11.93 -16.38 -30.13
C GLU A 117 -12.89 -15.41 -30.84
N GLY A 118 -12.68 -14.09 -30.74
CA GLY A 118 -13.56 -13.13 -31.39
C GLY A 118 -13.44 -11.70 -30.86
N PRO A 119 -14.30 -10.77 -31.31
CA PRO A 119 -14.27 -9.39 -30.85
C PRO A 119 -14.59 -9.30 -29.36
N ILE A 120 -13.68 -8.73 -28.59
CA ILE A 120 -13.76 -8.61 -27.13
C ILE A 120 -14.50 -7.32 -26.79
N GLY A 121 -15.56 -7.39 -25.97
CA GLY A 121 -16.28 -6.22 -25.48
C GLY A 121 -15.42 -5.40 -24.48
N ALA A 122 -15.64 -4.09 -24.46
CA ALA A 122 -14.88 -3.17 -23.59
C ALA A 122 -14.99 -3.53 -22.10
N SER A 123 -16.15 -4.01 -21.64
CA SER A 123 -16.35 -4.44 -20.24
C SER A 123 -15.49 -5.65 -19.86
N PHE A 124 -15.27 -6.58 -20.79
CA PHE A 124 -14.41 -7.73 -20.56
C PHE A 124 -12.94 -7.36 -20.43
N LEU A 125 -12.50 -6.31 -21.15
CA LEU A 125 -11.14 -5.80 -21.10
C LEU A 125 -10.80 -5.05 -19.80
N SER A 126 -11.81 -4.50 -19.11
CA SER A 126 -11.63 -3.67 -17.92
C SER A 126 -11.98 -4.39 -16.61
N GLN A 127 -12.49 -5.62 -16.67
CA GLN A 127 -12.94 -6.35 -15.49
C GLN A 127 -11.85 -7.28 -14.95
N ILE A 128 -11.50 -7.10 -13.68
CA ILE A 128 -10.70 -8.05 -12.91
C ILE A 128 -11.66 -9.07 -12.30
N GLU A 129 -11.43 -10.36 -12.58
CA GLU A 129 -12.18 -11.45 -12.02
C GLU A 129 -11.51 -12.04 -10.78
N ASP A 130 -12.25 -12.82 -9.99
CA ASP A 130 -11.73 -13.44 -8.77
C ASP A 130 -10.53 -14.36 -9.04
N ILE A 131 -10.53 -15.09 -10.15
CA ILE A 131 -9.42 -15.95 -10.56
C ILE A 131 -8.11 -15.17 -10.75
N ASP A 132 -8.18 -13.92 -11.24
CA ASP A 132 -7.00 -13.07 -11.44
C ASP A 132 -6.31 -12.72 -10.11
N ILE A 133 -7.11 -12.71 -9.02
CA ILE A 133 -6.61 -12.46 -7.66
C ILE A 133 -6.21 -13.77 -6.98
N ARG A 134 -7.08 -14.81 -7.06
CA ARG A 134 -6.89 -16.09 -6.37
C ARG A 134 -5.69 -16.90 -6.84
N GLN A 135 -5.17 -16.64 -8.04
CA GLN A 135 -3.92 -17.21 -8.53
C GLN A 135 -2.67 -16.63 -7.83
N SER A 136 -2.82 -15.66 -6.94
CA SER A 136 -1.71 -15.18 -6.12
C SER A 136 -1.16 -16.28 -5.21
N ARG A 137 0.17 -16.32 -5.07
CA ARG A 137 0.87 -17.23 -4.15
C ARG A 137 0.44 -17.07 -2.69
N VAL A 138 -0.13 -15.93 -2.33
CA VAL A 138 -0.64 -15.64 -0.99
C VAL A 138 -1.68 -16.67 -0.55
N PHE A 139 -2.54 -17.15 -1.47
CA PHE A 139 -3.56 -18.16 -1.19
C PHE A 139 -2.97 -19.58 -1.00
N SER A 140 -1.77 -19.84 -1.50
CA SER A 140 -1.06 -21.12 -1.32
C SER A 140 0.04 -21.06 -0.25
N GLY A 141 0.02 -20.06 0.62
CA GLY A 141 1.01 -19.90 1.71
C GLY A 141 2.33 -19.26 1.27
N GLY A 142 2.45 -18.82 0.02
CA GLY A 142 3.59 -18.07 -0.47
C GLY A 142 3.49 -16.58 -0.14
N ILE A 143 4.58 -15.85 -0.39
CA ILE A 143 4.64 -14.39 -0.24
C ILE A 143 4.67 -13.75 -1.62
N ASP A 144 3.82 -12.77 -1.84
CA ASP A 144 3.92 -11.88 -2.99
C ASP A 144 5.09 -10.92 -2.76
N LYS A 145 6.15 -11.11 -3.53
CA LYS A 145 7.33 -10.22 -3.52
C LYS A 145 7.10 -9.03 -4.44
#